data_5a3d37eba2d522f433c1b4875d881dab
#
_entry.id   5a3d37eba2d522f433c1b4875d881dab
#
_cell.length_a   1.000
_cell.length_b   1.000
_cell.length_c   1.000
_cell.angle_alpha   90.00
_cell.angle_beta   90.00
_cell.angle_gamma   90.00
#
_symmetry.space_group_name_H-M   'P 1'
#
loop_
_entity.id
_entity.type
_entity.pdbx_description
1 polymer ?
#
loop_
_entity_poly.entity_id
_entity_poly.type
_entity_poly.pdbx_seq_one_letter_code
_entity_poly.pdbx_strand_id
1 'polypeptide(L)'
;VTGPTSRQPRRSALLRLTTVVAAVVPLCTAGWLGWQALDDSGPANATAGATAGATAGATAVGTAPLSPPAAPPPAGSTPSSPAATPTTTPTQTQPQTQAPTPTTTAPLAGRTVVLDPGHNPGNFSHPTEINRQVDIGNARKECDTTGTETNSGYTEAEYTLDVTRRARDLLAARGAKVVLVQDGDRPWGPCIDERARAGADAHADVAVSVHGDGGPASGSGFHVILPAKVVAGKADNSAIVEPSHRLGLLLREHFRAATGEPYADYTANDGLDIRSDLGGLNLSAVPKVFIECGNMRNSTDAKRMTDPQWRQQAAEGIADALTAFLTTR
;
A
#
# COMPACT_ATOMS: atom_id res chain seq x y z
N VAL A 1 57.33 11.21 58.99
CA VAL A 1 58.07 10.28 58.13
C VAL A 1 57.10 9.89 57.00
N THR A 2 57.24 10.51 55.89
CA THR A 2 56.40 10.32 54.68
C THR A 2 57.14 9.44 53.69
N GLY A 3 56.49 8.34 53.24
CA GLY A 3 57.03 7.49 52.18
C GLY A 3 56.26 7.75 50.86
N PRO A 4 56.88 7.66 49.67
CA PRO A 4 56.30 8.05 48.38
C PRO A 4 55.51 6.91 47.73
N THR A 5 54.33 7.23 47.25
CA THR A 5 53.47 6.36 46.41
C THR A 5 53.94 6.36 44.95
N SER A 6 54.38 5.21 44.43
CA SER A 6 54.76 5.01 43.04
C SER A 6 53.48 4.85 42.16
N ARG A 7 53.34 5.71 41.16
CA ARG A 7 52.36 5.54 40.05
C ARG A 7 52.90 4.62 39.00
N GLN A 8 52.26 3.51 38.73
CA GLN A 8 52.51 2.68 37.54
C GLN A 8 51.82 3.26 36.30
N PRO A 9 52.40 3.21 35.12
CA PRO A 9 51.81 3.74 33.90
C PRO A 9 50.80 2.75 33.27
N ARG A 10 49.63 3.24 32.91
CA ARG A 10 48.63 2.53 32.11
C ARG A 10 49.09 2.44 30.65
N ARG A 11 49.69 1.31 30.26
CA ARG A 11 49.98 0.96 28.86
C ARG A 11 49.43 -0.43 28.56
N SER A 12 48.20 -0.55 28.04
CA SER A 12 47.75 -1.78 27.36
C SER A 12 46.36 -1.73 26.72
N ALA A 13 45.63 -0.59 26.66
CA ALA A 13 44.31 -0.53 26.05
C ALA A 13 44.32 -0.23 24.53
N LEU A 14 45.37 0.44 24.03
CA LEU A 14 45.45 0.82 22.60
C LEU A 14 45.92 -0.30 21.66
N LEU A 15 46.62 -1.31 22.18
CA LEU A 15 47.20 -2.37 21.33
C LEU A 15 46.18 -3.50 21.01
N ARG A 16 45.07 -3.59 21.74
CA ARG A 16 44.03 -4.60 21.49
C ARG A 16 42.97 -4.18 20.47
N LEU A 17 42.83 -2.87 20.23
CA LEU A 17 41.84 -2.35 19.26
C LEU A 17 42.30 -2.43 17.82
N THR A 18 43.65 -2.31 17.60
CA THR A 18 44.21 -2.36 16.26
C THR A 18 44.27 -3.77 15.66
N THR A 19 44.33 -4.81 16.50
CA THR A 19 44.39 -6.21 16.00
C THR A 19 43.03 -6.74 15.55
N VAL A 20 41.92 -6.25 16.09
CA VAL A 20 40.56 -6.68 15.68
C VAL A 20 40.15 -6.04 14.35
N VAL A 21 40.51 -4.78 14.10
CA VAL A 21 40.21 -4.08 12.85
C VAL A 21 40.99 -4.67 11.66
N ALA A 22 42.24 -5.14 11.87
CA ALA A 22 43.04 -5.72 10.80
C ALA A 22 42.60 -7.13 10.34
N ALA A 23 41.79 -7.85 11.16
CA ALA A 23 41.33 -9.20 10.83
C ALA A 23 39.92 -9.22 10.19
N VAL A 24 39.07 -8.21 10.44
CA VAL A 24 37.70 -8.18 9.93
C VAL A 24 37.62 -7.65 8.50
N VAL A 25 38.46 -6.68 8.12
CA VAL A 25 38.42 -6.08 6.77
C VAL A 25 38.77 -7.09 5.65
N PRO A 26 39.78 -7.98 5.75
CA PRO A 26 40.04 -8.95 4.69
C PRO A 26 39.00 -10.07 4.56
N LEU A 27 38.25 -10.40 5.62
CA LEU A 27 37.19 -11.40 5.57
C LEU A 27 35.93 -10.86 4.87
N CYS A 28 35.60 -9.60 5.05
CA CYS A 28 34.47 -8.97 4.35
C CYS A 28 34.76 -8.79 2.86
N THR A 29 36.00 -8.44 2.46
CA THR A 29 36.35 -8.30 1.05
C THR A 29 36.46 -9.65 0.33
N ALA A 30 36.88 -10.72 0.99
CA ALA A 30 36.91 -12.07 0.42
C ALA A 30 35.51 -12.64 0.23
N GLY A 31 34.57 -12.35 1.15
CA GLY A 31 33.14 -12.72 1.02
C GLY A 31 32.46 -11.99 -0.14
N TRP A 32 32.76 -10.70 -0.34
CA TRP A 32 32.18 -9.90 -1.42
C TRP A 32 32.70 -10.31 -2.81
N LEU A 33 34.00 -10.59 -2.95
CA LEU A 33 34.57 -11.08 -4.20
C LEU A 33 34.11 -12.51 -4.55
N GLY A 34 33.87 -13.35 -3.56
CA GLY A 34 33.29 -14.69 -3.74
C GLY A 34 31.87 -14.67 -4.23
N TRP A 35 31.08 -13.68 -3.80
CA TRP A 35 29.69 -13.50 -4.24
C TRP A 35 29.61 -12.99 -5.68
N GLN A 36 30.45 -12.05 -6.10
CA GLN A 36 30.53 -11.58 -7.50
C GLN A 36 30.92 -12.68 -8.49
N ALA A 37 31.78 -13.63 -8.09
CA ALA A 37 32.18 -14.74 -8.95
C ALA A 37 31.08 -15.79 -9.19
N LEU A 38 30.00 -15.79 -8.39
CA LEU A 38 28.85 -16.68 -8.54
C LEU A 38 27.73 -16.06 -9.40
N ASP A 39 27.68 -14.72 -9.52
CA ASP A 39 26.71 -14.02 -10.34
C ASP A 39 27.08 -13.95 -11.84
N ASP A 40 28.36 -14.19 -12.20
CA ASP A 40 28.83 -14.16 -13.61
C ASP A 40 28.59 -15.46 -14.40
N SER A 41 27.91 -16.47 -13.84
CA SER A 41 27.56 -17.71 -14.55
C SER A 41 26.20 -17.60 -15.24
N GLY A 42 26.05 -16.69 -16.18
CA GLY A 42 24.93 -16.63 -17.11
C GLY A 42 24.99 -17.79 -18.15
N PRO A 43 23.86 -18.29 -18.64
CA PRO A 43 23.82 -19.44 -19.53
C PRO A 43 24.47 -19.15 -20.90
N ALA A 44 25.35 -20.02 -21.31
CA ALA A 44 26.06 -19.97 -22.59
C ALA A 44 25.08 -20.08 -23.77
N ASN A 45 25.18 -19.12 -24.72
CA ASN A 45 24.53 -19.16 -26.01
C ASN A 45 25.01 -20.36 -26.83
N ALA A 46 24.13 -21.30 -27.11
CA ALA A 46 24.35 -22.34 -28.11
C ALA A 46 23.84 -21.84 -29.48
N THR A 47 24.74 -21.42 -30.34
CA THR A 47 24.52 -21.25 -31.78
C THR A 47 24.51 -22.61 -32.43
N ALA A 48 23.38 -23.00 -33.06
CA ALA A 48 23.34 -24.11 -34.01
C ALA A 48 22.70 -23.62 -35.32
N GLY A 49 23.41 -23.94 -36.40
CA GLY A 49 23.25 -23.40 -37.71
C GLY A 49 22.03 -23.90 -38.48
N ALA A 50 21.76 -23.15 -39.54
CA ALA A 50 20.73 -23.35 -40.54
C ALA A 50 20.96 -24.54 -41.44
N THR A 51 19.88 -25.23 -41.86
CA THR A 51 19.75 -25.78 -43.22
C THR A 51 18.28 -25.72 -43.66
N ALA A 52 18.11 -25.30 -44.91
CA ALA A 52 16.89 -25.03 -45.61
C ALA A 52 16.15 -26.31 -46.04
N GLY A 53 14.83 -26.20 -46.24
CA GLY A 53 14.03 -27.17 -46.95
C GLY A 53 12.63 -26.62 -47.23
N ALA A 54 12.39 -26.20 -48.46
CA ALA A 54 11.13 -25.71 -48.99
C ALA A 54 10.10 -26.85 -49.20
N THR A 55 8.80 -26.57 -49.06
CA THR A 55 7.81 -26.70 -50.15
C THR A 55 6.38 -26.42 -49.69
N ALA A 56 5.74 -25.68 -50.50
CA ALA A 56 4.39 -25.24 -50.71
C ALA A 56 3.20 -26.12 -50.29
N GLY A 57 2.09 -25.47 -49.97
CA GLY A 57 0.75 -26.03 -49.87
C GLY A 57 -0.27 -24.99 -49.44
N ALA A 58 -0.75 -24.17 -50.36
CA ALA A 58 -1.87 -23.23 -50.15
C ALA A 58 -3.19 -23.98 -50.20
N THR A 59 -4.06 -23.77 -49.23
CA THR A 59 -5.52 -23.94 -49.39
C THR A 59 -6.22 -22.84 -48.62
N ALA A 60 -6.84 -21.96 -49.38
CA ALA A 60 -7.76 -20.93 -48.92
C ALA A 60 -9.09 -21.56 -48.51
N VAL A 61 -9.60 -21.25 -47.33
CA VAL A 61 -11.01 -21.50 -47.00
C VAL A 61 -11.60 -20.15 -46.54
N GLY A 62 -12.72 -19.83 -47.20
CA GLY A 62 -13.34 -18.54 -47.23
C GLY A 62 -13.94 -18.08 -45.92
N THR A 63 -13.85 -16.79 -45.72
CA THR A 63 -14.57 -16.01 -44.72
C THR A 63 -16.01 -15.78 -45.18
N ALA A 64 -16.99 -16.28 -44.41
CA ALA A 64 -18.37 -15.83 -44.49
C ALA A 64 -18.59 -14.71 -43.42
N PRO A 65 -19.30 -13.63 -43.76
CA PRO A 65 -19.60 -12.57 -42.79
C PRO A 65 -20.76 -12.96 -41.88
N LEU A 66 -20.58 -12.77 -40.59
CA LEU A 66 -21.63 -12.90 -39.58
C LEU A 66 -22.54 -11.67 -39.63
N SER A 67 -23.83 -11.93 -39.86
CA SER A 67 -24.91 -10.91 -39.79
C SER A 67 -25.14 -10.45 -38.36
N PRO A 68 -25.54 -9.16 -38.12
CA PRO A 68 -25.88 -8.65 -36.81
C PRO A 68 -27.22 -9.19 -36.30
N PRO A 69 -27.44 -9.29 -34.99
CA PRO A 69 -28.70 -9.79 -34.43
C PRO A 69 -29.85 -8.79 -34.63
N ALA A 70 -31.03 -9.32 -34.88
CA ALA A 70 -32.28 -8.60 -35.14
C ALA A 70 -32.80 -7.87 -33.89
N ALA A 71 -33.37 -6.69 -34.11
CA ALA A 71 -34.06 -5.87 -33.10
C ALA A 71 -35.39 -6.54 -32.64
N PRO A 72 -35.81 -6.33 -31.38
CA PRO A 72 -37.08 -6.85 -30.87
C PRO A 72 -38.29 -6.09 -31.46
N PRO A 73 -39.47 -6.77 -31.60
CA PRO A 73 -40.69 -6.18 -32.17
C PRO A 73 -41.35 -5.15 -31.21
N PRO A 74 -42.15 -4.19 -31.74
CA PRO A 74 -42.82 -3.18 -30.94
C PRO A 74 -44.01 -3.76 -30.17
N ALA A 75 -44.20 -3.26 -28.93
CA ALA A 75 -45.28 -3.62 -28.03
C ALA A 75 -46.65 -3.15 -28.56
N GLY A 76 -47.58 -4.08 -28.60
CA GLY A 76 -48.95 -3.85 -29.01
C GLY A 76 -49.74 -3.01 -28.00
N SER A 77 -50.54 -2.11 -28.54
CA SER A 77 -51.50 -1.26 -27.85
C SER A 77 -52.68 -2.07 -27.33
N THR A 78 -53.01 -1.98 -26.03
CA THR A 78 -54.24 -2.49 -25.43
C THR A 78 -55.30 -1.37 -25.32
N PRO A 79 -56.57 -1.67 -25.56
CA PRO A 79 -57.62 -0.65 -25.59
C PRO A 79 -58.08 -0.22 -24.19
N SER A 80 -58.39 1.07 -24.08
CA SER A 80 -58.93 1.72 -22.88
C SER A 80 -60.35 1.26 -22.56
N SER A 81 -60.60 0.94 -21.28
CA SER A 81 -61.91 0.72 -20.71
C SER A 81 -62.39 1.98 -19.95
N PRO A 82 -63.71 2.31 -19.97
CA PRO A 82 -64.18 3.61 -19.52
C PRO A 82 -64.17 3.80 -17.99
N ALA A 83 -63.93 5.03 -17.60
CA ALA A 83 -63.86 5.52 -16.22
C ALA A 83 -65.22 5.40 -15.46
N ALA A 84 -65.10 4.84 -14.25
CA ALA A 84 -66.16 5.00 -13.22
C ALA A 84 -65.82 6.23 -12.36
N THR A 85 -66.79 7.10 -12.20
CA THR A 85 -66.77 8.32 -11.38
C THR A 85 -66.76 7.97 -9.89
N PRO A 86 -65.75 8.42 -9.11
CA PRO A 86 -65.80 8.25 -7.67
C PRO A 86 -66.54 9.41 -6.99
N THR A 87 -67.50 9.06 -6.18
CA THR A 87 -68.17 9.93 -5.22
C THR A 87 -67.21 10.37 -4.14
N THR A 88 -66.99 11.67 -4.03
CA THR A 88 -66.09 12.26 -3.00
C THR A 88 -66.82 12.35 -1.66
N THR A 89 -66.34 11.57 -0.70
CA THR A 89 -66.61 11.81 0.74
C THR A 89 -65.44 12.63 1.29
N PRO A 90 -65.62 13.75 1.97
CA PRO A 90 -64.50 14.53 2.53
C PRO A 90 -64.00 13.83 3.77
N THR A 91 -62.83 13.19 3.64
CA THR A 91 -62.05 12.71 4.79
C THR A 91 -61.26 13.88 5.37
N GLN A 92 -61.58 14.24 6.62
CA GLN A 92 -60.79 15.19 7.38
C GLN A 92 -59.35 14.66 7.55
N THR A 93 -58.40 15.32 6.92
CA THR A 93 -56.99 15.07 7.12
C THR A 93 -56.54 15.72 8.43
N GLN A 94 -56.37 14.92 9.49
CA GLN A 94 -55.63 15.37 10.66
C GLN A 94 -54.14 15.62 10.26
N PRO A 95 -53.56 16.71 10.71
CA PRO A 95 -52.12 16.90 10.53
C PRO A 95 -51.34 15.83 11.36
N GLN A 96 -50.79 14.84 10.69
CA GLN A 96 -49.83 13.97 11.32
C GLN A 96 -48.57 14.80 11.55
N THR A 97 -48.33 15.16 12.81
CA THR A 97 -47.04 15.64 13.28
C THR A 97 -46.01 14.51 13.03
N GLN A 98 -45.29 14.59 11.94
CA GLN A 98 -44.14 13.70 11.71
C GLN A 98 -43.16 13.92 12.85
N ALA A 99 -42.97 12.90 13.68
CA ALA A 99 -41.88 12.88 14.64
C ALA A 99 -40.58 13.09 13.86
N PRO A 100 -39.64 13.91 14.36
CA PRO A 100 -38.37 14.10 13.66
C PRO A 100 -37.69 12.74 13.52
N THR A 101 -37.44 12.36 12.28
CA THR A 101 -36.60 11.18 11.97
C THR A 101 -35.27 11.40 12.66
N PRO A 102 -34.77 10.48 13.50
CA PRO A 102 -33.47 10.64 14.12
C PRO A 102 -32.42 10.79 13.00
N THR A 103 -31.83 11.95 12.90
CA THR A 103 -30.72 12.21 12.00
C THR A 103 -29.53 11.41 12.56
N THR A 104 -29.34 10.19 12.07
CA THR A 104 -28.16 9.40 12.40
C THR A 104 -26.97 10.14 11.81
N THR A 105 -26.25 10.86 12.64
CA THR A 105 -25.01 11.53 12.24
C THR A 105 -24.07 10.46 11.68
N ALA A 106 -23.53 10.70 10.48
CA ALA A 106 -22.57 9.78 9.85
C ALA A 106 -21.40 9.53 10.82
N PRO A 107 -20.95 8.27 11.00
CA PRO A 107 -20.04 7.89 12.09
C PRO A 107 -18.70 8.64 12.07
N LEU A 108 -18.28 9.11 10.89
CA LEU A 108 -17.02 9.85 10.70
C LEU A 108 -17.23 11.34 10.41
N ALA A 109 -18.40 11.89 10.71
CA ALA A 109 -18.66 13.33 10.53
C ALA A 109 -17.64 14.18 11.31
N GLY A 110 -16.99 15.12 10.62
CA GLY A 110 -15.96 15.99 11.16
C GLY A 110 -14.57 15.35 11.31
N ARG A 111 -14.38 14.10 10.84
CA ARG A 111 -13.08 13.43 10.80
C ARG A 111 -12.39 13.65 9.46
N THR A 112 -11.07 13.80 9.49
CA THR A 112 -10.21 13.88 8.30
C THR A 112 -9.27 12.68 8.27
N VAL A 113 -9.25 11.96 7.15
CA VAL A 113 -8.39 10.80 6.88
C VAL A 113 -7.48 11.09 5.70
N VAL A 114 -6.19 10.78 5.82
CA VAL A 114 -5.26 10.77 4.69
C VAL A 114 -5.02 9.33 4.26
N LEU A 115 -5.23 9.05 2.97
CA LEU A 115 -4.83 7.81 2.32
C LEU A 115 -3.66 8.09 1.38
N ASP A 116 -2.62 7.30 1.52
CA ASP A 116 -1.35 7.45 0.81
C ASP A 116 -1.15 6.22 -0.09
N PRO A 117 -1.58 6.27 -1.36
CA PRO A 117 -1.27 5.19 -2.31
C PRO A 117 0.23 5.15 -2.54
N GLY A 118 0.84 3.97 -2.26
CA GLY A 118 2.27 3.76 -2.44
C GLY A 118 2.69 3.97 -3.89
N HIS A 119 3.85 4.57 -4.07
CA HIS A 119 4.45 4.85 -5.38
C HIS A 119 3.62 5.79 -6.26
N ASN A 120 3.98 5.84 -7.55
CA ASN A 120 3.25 6.58 -8.58
C ASN A 120 3.47 5.85 -9.91
N PRO A 121 2.42 5.64 -10.72
CA PRO A 121 2.56 4.96 -12.01
C PRO A 121 3.58 5.58 -12.97
N GLY A 122 3.88 6.87 -12.82
CA GLY A 122 4.87 7.58 -13.64
C GLY A 122 6.31 7.50 -13.15
N ASN A 123 6.58 6.93 -11.96
CA ASN A 123 7.92 6.92 -11.35
C ASN A 123 8.97 6.26 -12.24
N PHE A 124 8.62 5.20 -12.97
CA PHE A 124 9.55 4.50 -13.86
C PHE A 124 10.14 5.38 -14.97
N SER A 125 9.40 6.42 -15.38
CA SER A 125 9.84 7.40 -16.39
C SER A 125 10.64 8.58 -15.80
N HIS A 126 10.78 8.64 -14.46
CA HIS A 126 11.38 9.75 -13.73
C HIS A 126 12.49 9.31 -12.76
N PRO A 127 13.47 8.48 -13.21
CA PRO A 127 14.48 7.91 -12.32
C PRO A 127 15.38 8.97 -11.66
N THR A 128 15.64 10.08 -12.34
CA THR A 128 16.44 11.19 -11.78
C THR A 128 15.76 11.83 -10.57
N GLU A 129 14.47 12.08 -10.70
CA GLU A 129 13.65 12.75 -9.68
C GLU A 129 13.43 11.85 -8.47
N ILE A 130 13.05 10.59 -8.70
CA ILE A 130 12.72 9.66 -7.61
C ILE A 130 13.97 9.17 -6.87
N ASN A 131 15.14 9.09 -7.52
CA ASN A 131 16.39 8.71 -6.86
C ASN A 131 17.03 9.86 -6.07
N ARG A 132 16.47 11.07 -6.13
CA ARG A 132 16.94 12.20 -5.31
C ARG A 132 16.84 11.87 -3.83
N GLN A 133 17.93 12.05 -3.10
CA GLN A 133 18.00 11.73 -1.68
C GLN A 133 17.23 12.75 -0.83
N VAL A 134 16.37 12.27 0.04
CA VAL A 134 15.65 13.05 1.05
C VAL A 134 16.04 12.61 2.46
N ASP A 135 15.97 13.53 3.40
CA ASP A 135 16.28 13.29 4.81
C ASP A 135 15.04 12.73 5.51
N ILE A 136 15.17 11.59 6.17
CA ILE A 136 14.13 10.91 6.94
C ILE A 136 14.34 10.99 8.46
N GLY A 137 15.22 11.89 8.90
CA GLY A 137 15.58 12.13 10.30
C GLY A 137 16.80 11.34 10.69
N ASN A 138 16.77 10.03 10.68
CA ASN A 138 17.89 9.15 11.09
C ASN A 138 18.73 8.65 9.91
N ALA A 139 18.34 8.92 8.67
CA ALA A 139 19.04 8.52 7.45
C ALA A 139 18.65 9.41 6.26
N ARG A 140 19.22 9.13 5.10
CA ARG A 140 18.76 9.64 3.80
C ARG A 140 18.33 8.45 2.95
N LYS A 141 17.23 8.63 2.22
CA LYS A 141 16.67 7.63 1.29
C LYS A 141 16.23 8.31 0.00
N GLU A 142 15.97 7.51 -1.01
CA GLU A 142 15.40 7.98 -2.27
C GLU A 142 14.07 8.69 -2.02
N CYS A 143 13.78 9.68 -2.86
CA CYS A 143 12.53 10.44 -2.85
C CYS A 143 11.31 9.53 -2.95
N ASP A 144 11.35 8.55 -3.87
CA ASP A 144 10.35 7.50 -4.05
C ASP A 144 11.01 6.32 -4.78
N THR A 145 10.29 5.24 -5.00
CA THR A 145 10.70 4.11 -5.83
C THR A 145 9.61 3.76 -6.84
N THR A 146 9.91 2.86 -7.77
CA THR A 146 8.93 2.38 -8.75
C THR A 146 7.88 1.45 -8.14
N GLY A 147 8.19 0.87 -6.99
CA GLY A 147 7.43 -0.25 -6.44
C GLY A 147 7.77 -1.58 -7.11
N THR A 148 7.06 -2.60 -6.71
CA THR A 148 7.12 -3.94 -7.31
C THR A 148 6.03 -4.15 -8.36
N GLU A 149 5.96 -5.35 -8.92
CA GLU A 149 4.90 -5.78 -9.83
C GLU A 149 4.66 -7.28 -9.71
N THR A 150 3.50 -7.73 -10.16
CA THR A 150 3.25 -9.17 -10.35
C THR A 150 4.09 -9.72 -11.50
N ASN A 151 4.20 -11.04 -11.61
CA ASN A 151 4.89 -11.67 -12.74
C ASN A 151 4.19 -11.42 -14.10
N SER A 152 2.95 -10.91 -14.10
CA SER A 152 2.19 -10.52 -15.31
C SER A 152 2.27 -9.02 -15.62
N GLY A 153 3.05 -8.23 -14.83
CA GLY A 153 3.26 -6.80 -15.08
C GLY A 153 2.18 -5.88 -14.49
N TYR A 154 1.30 -6.38 -13.60
CA TYR A 154 0.41 -5.50 -12.83
C TYR A 154 1.20 -4.82 -11.72
N THR A 155 1.34 -3.50 -11.80
CA THR A 155 2.23 -2.74 -10.93
C THR A 155 1.62 -2.48 -9.54
N GLU A 156 2.49 -2.35 -8.55
CA GLU A 156 2.10 -1.95 -7.20
C GLU A 156 1.41 -0.57 -7.21
N ALA A 157 1.92 0.39 -7.97
CA ALA A 157 1.35 1.72 -8.07
C ALA A 157 -0.10 1.71 -8.60
N GLU A 158 -0.43 0.83 -9.56
CA GLU A 158 -1.81 0.65 -10.04
C GLU A 158 -2.70 0.02 -8.97
N TYR A 159 -2.18 -0.99 -8.28
CA TYR A 159 -2.88 -1.66 -7.19
C TYR A 159 -3.22 -0.70 -6.05
N THR A 160 -2.23 0.03 -5.55
CA THR A 160 -2.39 0.92 -4.39
C THR A 160 -3.35 2.06 -4.68
N LEU A 161 -3.32 2.61 -5.89
CA LEU A 161 -4.21 3.67 -6.33
C LEU A 161 -5.66 3.19 -6.43
N ASP A 162 -5.92 1.98 -6.97
CA ASP A 162 -7.27 1.42 -7.04
C ASP A 162 -7.85 1.14 -5.64
N VAL A 163 -7.08 0.51 -4.75
CA VAL A 163 -7.53 0.21 -3.38
C VAL A 163 -7.79 1.48 -2.58
N THR A 164 -6.92 2.48 -2.66
CA THR A 164 -7.12 3.74 -1.93
C THR A 164 -8.30 4.55 -2.44
N ARG A 165 -8.59 4.54 -3.74
CA ARG A 165 -9.79 5.18 -4.30
C ARG A 165 -11.07 4.54 -3.77
N ARG A 166 -11.12 3.20 -3.72
CA ARG A 166 -12.26 2.46 -3.12
C ARG A 166 -12.42 2.77 -1.64
N ALA A 167 -11.32 2.75 -0.88
CA ALA A 167 -11.35 3.08 0.55
C ALA A 167 -11.79 4.54 0.79
N ARG A 168 -11.34 5.49 -0.04
CA ARG A 168 -11.81 6.88 -0.02
C ARG A 168 -13.33 6.95 -0.14
N ASP A 169 -13.89 6.27 -1.13
CA ASP A 169 -15.34 6.34 -1.40
C ASP A 169 -16.14 5.75 -0.24
N LEU A 170 -15.66 4.65 0.36
CA LEU A 170 -16.26 4.04 1.56
C LEU A 170 -16.20 4.97 2.77
N LEU A 171 -15.08 5.60 3.04
CA LEU A 171 -14.90 6.54 4.16
C LEU A 171 -15.70 7.83 3.97
N ALA A 172 -15.75 8.35 2.74
CA ALA A 172 -16.56 9.51 2.40
C ALA A 172 -18.06 9.23 2.60
N ALA A 173 -18.53 8.04 2.23
CA ALA A 173 -19.91 7.61 2.50
C ALA A 173 -20.21 7.51 4.00
N ARG A 174 -19.20 7.30 4.86
CA ARG A 174 -19.29 7.32 6.32
C ARG A 174 -19.16 8.74 6.93
N GLY A 175 -19.00 9.76 6.09
CA GLY A 175 -18.96 11.17 6.51
C GLY A 175 -17.54 11.74 6.76
N ALA A 176 -16.49 11.01 6.48
CA ALA A 176 -15.12 11.52 6.60
C ALA A 176 -14.76 12.48 5.45
N LYS A 177 -13.96 13.50 5.75
CA LYS A 177 -13.15 14.18 4.75
C LYS A 177 -11.94 13.29 4.42
N VAL A 178 -11.80 12.85 3.18
CA VAL A 178 -10.67 12.03 2.75
C VAL A 178 -9.78 12.81 1.81
N VAL A 179 -8.48 12.76 2.07
CA VAL A 179 -7.43 13.37 1.25
C VAL A 179 -6.53 12.25 0.72
N LEU A 180 -6.38 12.13 -0.58
CA LEU A 180 -5.36 11.29 -1.20
C LEU A 180 -4.06 12.08 -1.33
N VAL A 181 -2.93 11.44 -1.02
CA VAL A 181 -1.60 12.06 -1.15
C VAL A 181 -1.25 12.28 -2.63
N GLN A 182 -1.73 11.40 -3.50
CA GLN A 182 -1.74 11.54 -4.96
C GLN A 182 -2.93 10.75 -5.52
N ASP A 183 -3.42 11.12 -6.70
CA ASP A 183 -4.55 10.46 -7.38
C ASP A 183 -4.24 10.17 -8.86
N GLY A 184 -2.96 9.90 -9.18
CA GLY A 184 -2.49 9.71 -10.55
C GLY A 184 -2.42 11.03 -11.35
N ASP A 185 -2.53 12.17 -10.70
CA ASP A 185 -2.56 13.53 -11.26
C ASP A 185 -1.19 14.19 -11.32
N ARG A 186 -0.16 13.50 -10.87
CA ARG A 186 1.25 13.94 -10.87
C ARG A 186 2.08 13.06 -11.81
N PRO A 187 3.10 13.65 -12.48
CA PRO A 187 3.97 12.87 -13.37
C PRO A 187 4.86 11.84 -12.63
N TRP A 188 5.16 12.08 -11.34
CA TRP A 188 5.94 11.21 -10.44
C TRP A 188 5.75 11.61 -8.97
N GLY A 189 6.21 10.76 -8.04
CA GLY A 189 6.16 11.01 -6.60
C GLY A 189 4.73 11.06 -6.04
N PRO A 190 4.51 11.75 -4.93
CA PRO A 190 5.41 12.66 -4.17
C PRO A 190 6.54 11.91 -3.44
N CYS A 191 7.58 12.68 -3.03
CA CYS A 191 8.64 12.13 -2.21
C CYS A 191 8.13 11.67 -0.83
N ILE A 192 8.84 10.71 -0.22
CA ILE A 192 8.47 10.13 1.08
C ILE A 192 8.34 11.16 2.20
N ASP A 193 9.08 12.26 2.16
CA ASP A 193 8.93 13.37 3.11
C ASP A 193 7.68 14.24 2.83
N GLU A 194 7.25 14.38 1.59
CA GLU A 194 5.97 15.00 1.24
C GLU A 194 4.79 14.13 1.68
N ARG A 195 4.89 12.80 1.44
CA ARG A 195 3.90 11.80 1.90
C ARG A 195 3.74 11.82 3.43
N ALA A 196 4.84 12.03 4.16
CA ALA A 196 4.79 12.15 5.61
C ALA A 196 4.06 13.41 6.08
N ARG A 197 4.29 14.58 5.40
CA ARG A 197 3.66 15.85 5.78
C ARG A 197 2.18 15.92 5.46
N ALA A 198 1.69 15.15 4.50
CA ALA A 198 0.30 15.23 4.03
C ALA A 198 -0.75 15.13 5.15
N GLY A 199 -0.47 14.34 6.20
CA GLY A 199 -1.33 14.26 7.38
C GLY A 199 -1.44 15.57 8.13
N ALA A 200 -0.31 16.23 8.39
CA ALA A 200 -0.27 17.54 9.07
C ALA A 200 -0.89 18.64 8.20
N ASP A 201 -0.56 18.66 6.92
CA ASP A 201 -1.05 19.67 5.97
C ASP A 201 -2.58 19.59 5.81
N ALA A 202 -3.15 18.39 5.88
CA ALA A 202 -4.59 18.16 5.84
C ALA A 202 -5.30 18.34 7.20
N HIS A 203 -4.58 18.58 8.29
CA HIS A 203 -5.07 18.51 9.68
C HIS A 203 -5.82 17.19 9.91
N ALA A 204 -5.22 16.07 9.49
CA ALA A 204 -5.85 14.76 9.57
C ALA A 204 -5.82 14.18 10.98
N ASP A 205 -6.85 13.39 11.30
CA ASP A 205 -6.91 12.60 12.53
C ASP A 205 -6.03 11.35 12.43
N VAL A 206 -5.80 10.85 11.19
CA VAL A 206 -5.10 9.59 10.93
C VAL A 206 -4.67 9.49 9.46
N ALA A 207 -3.63 8.71 9.21
CA ALA A 207 -3.17 8.37 7.87
C ALA A 207 -2.88 6.86 7.72
N VAL A 208 -3.06 6.32 6.51
CA VAL A 208 -2.63 4.96 6.14
C VAL A 208 -1.94 5.00 4.79
N SER A 209 -0.77 4.38 4.69
CA SER A 209 -0.07 4.13 3.43
C SER A 209 -0.37 2.72 2.96
N VAL A 210 -0.83 2.58 1.73
CA VAL A 210 -1.26 1.30 1.15
C VAL A 210 -0.22 0.84 0.14
N HIS A 211 0.27 -0.39 0.30
CA HIS A 211 1.33 -1.01 -0.49
C HIS A 211 1.00 -2.46 -0.86
N GLY A 212 1.85 -3.04 -1.68
CA GLY A 212 1.89 -4.47 -1.99
C GLY A 212 3.35 -4.91 -2.07
N ASP A 213 3.74 -5.88 -1.27
CA ASP A 213 5.13 -6.28 -1.10
C ASP A 213 5.69 -7.03 -2.31
N GLY A 214 7.01 -6.94 -2.48
CA GLY A 214 7.81 -7.67 -3.46
C GLY A 214 8.70 -8.75 -2.83
N GLY A 215 8.20 -9.48 -1.85
CA GLY A 215 8.92 -10.50 -1.11
C GLY A 215 9.33 -11.73 -1.94
N PRO A 216 9.96 -12.76 -1.32
CA PRO A 216 10.29 -14.01 -2.00
C PRO A 216 9.02 -14.66 -2.59
N ALA A 217 9.12 -15.19 -3.81
CA ALA A 217 7.96 -15.79 -4.50
C ALA A 217 7.33 -16.99 -3.76
N SER A 218 8.06 -17.64 -2.85
CA SER A 218 7.56 -18.70 -1.99
C SER A 218 6.80 -18.19 -0.76
N GLY A 219 7.01 -16.93 -0.35
CA GLY A 219 6.33 -16.32 0.78
C GLY A 219 4.98 -15.73 0.37
N SER A 220 4.02 -15.69 1.28
CA SER A 220 2.66 -15.18 1.03
C SER A 220 2.10 -14.45 2.25
N GLY A 221 1.04 -13.69 2.03
CA GLY A 221 0.30 -13.02 3.08
C GLY A 221 0.61 -11.53 3.22
N PHE A 222 -0.14 -10.88 4.10
CA PHE A 222 -0.07 -9.44 4.37
C PHE A 222 0.59 -9.12 5.72
N HIS A 223 1.08 -7.88 5.85
CA HIS A 223 1.53 -7.37 7.14
C HIS A 223 1.31 -5.85 7.26
N VAL A 224 1.27 -5.37 8.49
CA VAL A 224 1.17 -3.95 8.81
C VAL A 224 2.49 -3.47 9.41
N ILE A 225 3.00 -2.37 8.87
CA ILE A 225 4.26 -1.77 9.34
C ILE A 225 3.94 -0.61 10.28
N LEU A 226 4.51 -0.69 11.47
CA LEU A 226 4.35 0.24 12.58
C LEU A 226 5.60 1.11 12.74
N PRO A 227 5.47 2.38 13.15
CA PRO A 227 6.62 3.19 13.47
C PRO A 227 7.33 2.70 14.73
N ALA A 228 8.63 2.46 14.65
CA ALA A 228 9.49 2.55 15.82
C ALA A 228 9.64 4.02 16.23
N LYS A 229 9.97 4.27 17.50
CA LYS A 229 10.27 5.63 17.96
C LYS A 229 11.58 6.13 17.34
N VAL A 230 11.50 7.26 16.64
CA VAL A 230 12.65 7.96 16.05
C VAL A 230 12.66 9.40 16.55
N VAL A 231 13.76 9.78 17.23
CA VAL A 231 14.06 11.15 17.63
C VAL A 231 15.47 11.46 17.12
N ALA A 232 15.56 11.96 15.90
CA ALA A 232 16.83 12.20 15.22
C ALA A 232 16.67 13.22 14.08
N GLY A 233 17.63 14.13 13.92
CA GLY A 233 17.57 15.18 12.90
C GLY A 233 16.28 15.98 13.00
N LYS A 234 15.49 16.00 11.93
CA LYS A 234 14.18 16.66 11.86
C LYS A 234 13.00 15.76 12.27
N ALA A 235 13.26 14.48 12.56
CA ALA A 235 12.23 13.53 12.94
C ALA A 235 12.05 13.49 14.46
N ASP A 236 10.81 13.63 14.91
CA ASP A 236 10.34 13.25 16.25
C ASP A 236 8.92 12.72 16.11
N ASN A 237 8.80 11.39 16.00
CA ASN A 237 7.53 10.71 15.91
C ASN A 237 7.01 10.19 17.26
N SER A 238 7.62 10.60 18.38
CA SER A 238 7.31 10.06 19.70
C SER A 238 5.83 10.12 20.06
N ALA A 239 5.15 11.20 19.65
CA ALA A 239 3.73 11.41 19.97
C ALA A 239 2.78 10.48 19.23
N ILE A 240 3.22 9.92 18.07
CA ILE A 240 2.35 9.11 17.22
C ILE A 240 2.62 7.60 17.32
N VAL A 241 3.66 7.16 17.98
CA VAL A 241 4.03 5.74 18.07
C VAL A 241 2.89 4.92 18.68
N GLU A 242 2.42 5.30 19.88
CA GLU A 242 1.35 4.55 20.58
C GLU A 242 0.01 4.56 19.82
N PRO A 243 -0.53 5.71 19.36
CA PRO A 243 -1.76 5.69 18.57
C PRO A 243 -1.59 4.96 17.22
N SER A 244 -0.40 5.00 16.59
CA SER A 244 -0.13 4.19 15.38
C SER A 244 -0.13 2.69 15.68
N HIS A 245 0.38 2.27 16.83
CA HIS A 245 0.31 0.88 17.27
C HIS A 245 -1.13 0.40 17.41
N ARG A 246 -1.99 1.19 18.06
CA ARG A 246 -3.43 0.90 18.18
C ARG A 246 -4.10 0.83 16.80
N LEU A 247 -3.77 1.75 15.89
CA LEU A 247 -4.26 1.73 14.51
C LEU A 247 -3.83 0.45 13.79
N GLY A 248 -2.56 0.07 13.92
CA GLY A 248 -2.01 -1.10 13.25
C GLY A 248 -2.66 -2.41 13.70
N LEU A 249 -2.96 -2.56 14.99
CA LEU A 249 -3.70 -3.72 15.51
C LEU A 249 -5.10 -3.80 14.89
N LEU A 250 -5.83 -2.68 14.84
CA LEU A 250 -7.15 -2.63 14.21
C LEU A 250 -7.06 -2.93 12.71
N LEU A 251 -6.09 -2.37 12.01
CA LEU A 251 -5.91 -2.60 10.59
C LEU A 251 -5.61 -4.06 10.29
N ARG A 252 -4.72 -4.68 11.05
CA ARG A 252 -4.41 -6.11 10.94
C ARG A 252 -5.66 -6.98 11.07
N GLU A 253 -6.47 -6.76 12.11
CA GLU A 253 -7.67 -7.56 12.37
C GLU A 253 -8.76 -7.35 11.31
N HIS A 254 -9.07 -6.10 10.99
CA HIS A 254 -10.13 -5.78 10.02
C HIS A 254 -9.76 -6.21 8.61
N PHE A 255 -8.49 -6.02 8.20
CA PHE A 255 -8.04 -6.44 6.88
C PHE A 255 -8.11 -7.95 6.71
N ARG A 256 -7.65 -8.72 7.71
CA ARG A 256 -7.77 -10.17 7.71
C ARG A 256 -9.22 -10.64 7.68
N ALA A 257 -10.09 -10.00 8.46
CA ALA A 257 -11.50 -10.36 8.50
C ALA A 257 -12.21 -10.11 7.16
N ALA A 258 -11.88 -9.03 6.46
CA ALA A 258 -12.50 -8.67 5.19
C ALA A 258 -11.98 -9.51 4.01
N THR A 259 -10.66 -9.77 3.96
CA THR A 259 -10.02 -10.40 2.80
C THR A 259 -9.79 -11.89 2.94
N GLY A 260 -9.73 -12.39 4.18
CA GLY A 260 -9.26 -13.75 4.47
C GLY A 260 -7.77 -13.97 4.21
N GLU A 261 -6.99 -12.91 3.90
CA GLU A 261 -5.56 -13.01 3.66
C GLU A 261 -4.84 -13.46 4.94
N PRO A 262 -3.91 -14.44 4.88
CA PRO A 262 -3.10 -14.82 6.03
C PRO A 262 -2.07 -13.73 6.35
N TYR A 263 -1.52 -13.76 7.56
CA TYR A 263 -0.35 -12.96 7.89
C TYR A 263 0.86 -13.43 7.08
N ALA A 264 1.74 -12.50 6.71
CA ALA A 264 2.95 -12.80 5.97
C ALA A 264 3.80 -13.86 6.69
N ASP A 265 4.20 -14.90 5.97
CA ASP A 265 5.00 -16.02 6.47
C ASP A 265 6.50 -15.88 6.22
N TYR A 266 6.93 -14.79 5.56
CA TYR A 266 8.31 -14.51 5.14
C TYR A 266 8.91 -13.27 5.83
N THR A 267 8.10 -12.48 6.50
CA THR A 267 8.52 -11.27 7.22
C THR A 267 7.50 -10.95 8.32
N ALA A 268 7.83 -9.98 9.17
CA ALA A 268 7.00 -9.55 10.30
C ALA A 268 6.85 -10.64 11.39
N ASN A 269 6.18 -10.29 12.48
CA ASN A 269 5.80 -11.23 13.53
C ASN A 269 4.31 -11.06 13.78
N ASP A 270 3.56 -12.15 13.59
CA ASP A 270 2.09 -12.14 13.74
C ASP A 270 1.42 -11.01 12.94
N GLY A 271 1.90 -10.77 11.71
CA GLY A 271 1.40 -9.74 10.81
C GLY A 271 1.75 -8.30 11.17
N LEU A 272 2.68 -8.06 12.10
CA LEU A 272 3.16 -6.74 12.50
C LEU A 272 4.67 -6.62 12.35
N ASP A 273 5.14 -5.55 11.71
CA ASP A 273 6.55 -5.21 11.55
C ASP A 273 6.82 -3.80 12.14
N ILE A 274 7.81 -3.68 13.02
CA ILE A 274 8.15 -2.40 13.65
C ILE A 274 9.43 -1.87 13.02
N ARG A 275 9.33 -0.72 12.32
CA ARG A 275 10.44 -0.18 11.52
C ARG A 275 10.77 1.26 11.88
N SER A 276 12.06 1.59 11.75
CA SER A 276 12.62 2.93 11.95
C SER A 276 13.25 3.53 10.69
N ASP A 277 13.14 2.85 9.56
CA ASP A 277 13.81 3.22 8.30
C ASP A 277 12.86 3.72 7.21
N LEU A 278 11.58 3.93 7.53
CA LEU A 278 10.58 4.46 6.61
C LEU A 278 10.30 5.94 6.89
N GLY A 279 10.66 6.80 5.93
CA GLY A 279 10.48 8.24 6.03
C GLY A 279 9.03 8.68 6.23
N GLY A 280 8.08 7.97 5.60
CA GLY A 280 6.65 8.20 5.75
C GLY A 280 6.13 8.01 7.18
N LEU A 281 6.81 7.18 8.01
CA LEU A 281 6.52 6.96 9.42
C LEU A 281 7.36 7.87 10.34
N ASN A 282 8.65 8.00 10.06
CA ASN A 282 9.57 8.78 10.89
C ASN A 282 9.20 10.26 10.96
N LEU A 283 8.70 10.81 9.85
CA LEU A 283 8.39 12.24 9.70
C LEU A 283 6.88 12.55 9.84
N SER A 284 6.05 11.55 10.09
CA SER A 284 4.61 11.79 10.27
C SER A 284 4.34 12.53 11.59
N ALA A 285 3.46 13.52 11.54
CA ALA A 285 2.96 14.24 12.72
C ALA A 285 1.56 13.76 13.15
N VAL A 286 0.96 12.81 12.42
CA VAL A 286 -0.33 12.19 12.77
C VAL A 286 -0.15 10.67 12.88
N PRO A 287 -1.01 9.95 13.63
CA PRO A 287 -0.98 8.50 13.66
C PRO A 287 -0.96 7.93 12.24
N LYS A 288 0.07 7.14 11.90
CA LYS A 288 0.26 6.57 10.56
C LYS A 288 0.86 5.17 10.65
N VAL A 289 0.37 4.30 9.78
CA VAL A 289 0.90 2.96 9.53
C VAL A 289 0.97 2.70 8.04
N PHE A 290 1.74 1.68 7.64
CA PHE A 290 1.70 1.10 6.29
C PHE A 290 1.00 -0.24 6.34
N ILE A 291 0.41 -0.66 5.24
CA ILE A 291 -0.04 -2.03 5.03
C ILE A 291 0.53 -2.55 3.72
N GLU A 292 1.22 -3.69 3.80
CA GLU A 292 1.60 -4.52 2.66
C GLU A 292 0.49 -5.55 2.48
N CYS A 293 -0.39 -5.33 1.52
CA CYS A 293 -1.66 -6.06 1.39
C CYS A 293 -1.50 -7.52 0.95
N GLY A 294 -0.33 -7.92 0.48
CA GLY A 294 0.04 -9.23 -0.01
C GLY A 294 1.35 -9.17 -0.78
N ASN A 295 1.93 -10.32 -1.09
CA ASN A 295 3.17 -10.41 -1.86
C ASN A 295 2.89 -10.54 -3.37
N MET A 296 3.11 -9.49 -4.12
CA MET A 296 2.86 -9.43 -5.57
C MET A 296 3.74 -10.41 -6.38
N ARG A 297 4.83 -10.93 -5.79
CA ARG A 297 5.69 -11.95 -6.40
C ARG A 297 5.18 -13.37 -6.16
N ASN A 298 4.29 -13.57 -5.18
CA ASN A 298 3.63 -14.85 -4.93
C ASN A 298 2.43 -15.02 -5.88
N SER A 299 2.32 -16.17 -6.53
CA SER A 299 1.28 -16.40 -7.53
C SER A 299 -0.15 -16.42 -6.97
N THR A 300 -0.31 -16.82 -5.70
CA THR A 300 -1.62 -16.86 -5.02
C THR A 300 -2.05 -15.46 -4.63
N ASP A 301 -1.16 -14.68 -4.01
CA ASP A 301 -1.45 -13.31 -3.60
C ASP A 301 -1.64 -12.40 -4.82
N ALA A 302 -0.78 -12.53 -5.84
CA ALA A 302 -0.91 -11.81 -7.11
C ALA A 302 -2.28 -12.06 -7.78
N LYS A 303 -2.78 -13.29 -7.75
CA LYS A 303 -4.10 -13.62 -8.28
C LYS A 303 -5.22 -12.90 -7.50
N ARG A 304 -5.11 -12.82 -6.18
CA ARG A 304 -6.06 -12.08 -5.32
C ARG A 304 -5.96 -10.58 -5.59
N MET A 305 -4.76 -10.03 -5.54
CA MET A 305 -4.52 -8.58 -5.72
C MET A 305 -4.95 -8.07 -7.09
N THR A 306 -4.94 -8.91 -8.13
CA THR A 306 -5.46 -8.60 -9.47
C THR A 306 -6.98 -8.78 -9.59
N ASP A 307 -7.65 -9.40 -8.62
CA ASP A 307 -9.12 -9.55 -8.61
C ASP A 307 -9.80 -8.27 -8.10
N PRO A 308 -10.68 -7.63 -8.91
CA PRO A 308 -11.39 -6.42 -8.49
C PRO A 308 -12.28 -6.61 -7.26
N GLN A 309 -12.83 -7.82 -7.02
CA GLN A 309 -13.66 -8.11 -5.86
C GLN A 309 -12.79 -8.17 -4.60
N TRP A 310 -11.63 -8.82 -4.69
CA TRP A 310 -10.71 -8.88 -3.58
C TRP A 310 -10.14 -7.49 -3.22
N ARG A 311 -9.84 -6.64 -4.22
CA ARG A 311 -9.44 -5.24 -3.96
C ARG A 311 -10.54 -4.43 -3.28
N GLN A 312 -11.82 -4.73 -3.56
CA GLN A 312 -12.94 -4.12 -2.84
C GLN A 312 -12.93 -4.56 -1.37
N GLN A 313 -12.72 -5.84 -1.08
CA GLN A 313 -12.60 -6.36 0.29
C GLN A 313 -11.40 -5.76 1.03
N ALA A 314 -10.25 -5.60 0.36
CA ALA A 314 -9.08 -4.91 0.90
C ALA A 314 -9.41 -3.47 1.32
N ALA A 315 -10.11 -2.73 0.46
CA ALA A 315 -10.56 -1.37 0.75
C ALA A 315 -11.58 -1.32 1.91
N GLU A 316 -12.49 -2.29 1.99
CA GLU A 316 -13.44 -2.43 3.10
C GLU A 316 -12.71 -2.67 4.43
N GLY A 317 -11.75 -3.59 4.48
CA GLY A 317 -10.95 -3.85 5.67
C GLY A 317 -10.20 -2.60 6.15
N ILE A 318 -9.61 -1.83 5.24
CA ILE A 318 -8.94 -0.56 5.56
C ILE A 318 -9.96 0.47 6.10
N ALA A 319 -11.10 0.64 5.43
CA ALA A 319 -12.12 1.60 5.84
C ALA A 319 -12.77 1.23 7.18
N ASP A 320 -12.96 -0.06 7.47
CA ASP A 320 -13.49 -0.55 8.74
C ASP A 320 -12.52 -0.31 9.89
N ALA A 321 -11.24 -0.59 9.69
CA ALA A 321 -10.18 -0.32 10.66
C ALA A 321 -10.09 1.16 11.02
N LEU A 322 -10.09 2.03 10.01
CA LEU A 322 -10.08 3.49 10.20
C LEU A 322 -11.33 4.00 10.91
N THR A 323 -12.49 3.43 10.58
CA THR A 323 -13.74 3.75 11.28
C THR A 323 -13.68 3.33 12.74
N ALA A 324 -13.23 2.12 13.03
CA ALA A 324 -13.04 1.63 14.39
C ALA A 324 -12.04 2.51 15.17
N PHE A 325 -10.90 2.86 14.55
CA PHE A 325 -9.90 3.71 15.16
C PHE A 325 -10.44 5.10 15.56
N LEU A 326 -11.24 5.72 14.69
CA LEU A 326 -11.75 7.08 14.88
C LEU A 326 -12.99 7.17 15.77
N THR A 327 -13.72 6.06 15.97
CA THR A 327 -14.93 6.02 16.80
C THR A 327 -14.72 5.41 18.16
N THR A 328 -13.65 4.63 18.38
CA THR A 328 -13.30 4.04 19.67
C THR A 328 -12.31 4.96 20.41
N ARG A 329 -12.65 5.34 21.65
CA ARG A 329 -11.78 6.15 22.53
C ARG A 329 -10.81 5.29 23.30
#